data_e0e1825c6c4d6d8829bbbf56687471a9
#
_entry.id   e0e1825c6c4d6d8829bbbf56687471a9
#
_cell.length_a   1.000
_cell.length_b   1.000
_cell.length_c   1.000
_cell.angle_alpha   90.00
_cell.angle_beta   90.00
_cell.angle_gamma   90.00
#
_symmetry.space_group_name_H-M   'P 1'
#
loop_
_entity.id
_entity.type
_entity.pdbx_description
1 polymer ?
#
loop_
_entity_poly.entity_id
_entity_poly.type
_entity_poly.pdbx_seq_one_letter_code
_entity_poly.pdbx_strand_id
1 'polypeptide(L)'
;MSTNQTGSFSLSKWFMQGIRPPDGLSNNEQNSHDPQHKHSWWQVMCLTGVDYFSTLGYQPGIAFAAAGVLSPIATLLLVLLTLFGALPIYNRVATESPHGQGSISMLESLLSRWKSKLFVLILLGFVATDFVITITLSAADASEHIIHNPFVEEHFAGLNHPILVTFLLIAVLAAVFLKGFKEAIGIAVVLVIAYLLLNLVVIVVGINAIIHDPSLLSRWQDALFTAPSGDTRSVFMILGLSLIVFPKLALGLSGFETGVAVMPLIKNPHRIEKTKKLLRSSALLMSFFLICSSFITSVLIPAEQFGHGGKASGRALAYLAHEYLGEAFGTAYDLSTIFILWFAGASAMAGLLNIVPRYLPRYGMAPNWARASRPLVLIFAFICFTITYIF
;
A
#
# COMPACT_ATOMS: atom_id res chain seq x y z
N MET A 1 -27.64 11.89 48.86
CA MET A 1 -26.57 10.86 48.92
C MET A 1 -26.22 10.48 47.50
N SER A 2 -25.16 11.07 46.97
CA SER A 2 -24.65 10.82 45.60
C SER A 2 -23.59 9.74 45.74
N THR A 3 -23.88 8.52 45.32
CA THR A 3 -22.91 7.42 45.28
C THR A 3 -21.98 7.65 44.11
N ASN A 4 -20.76 8.15 44.43
CA ASN A 4 -19.61 8.12 43.52
C ASN A 4 -19.28 6.65 43.20
N GLN A 5 -19.72 6.16 42.06
CA GLN A 5 -19.18 4.95 41.47
C GLN A 5 -17.80 5.28 40.86
N THR A 6 -16.74 5.11 41.64
CA THR A 6 -15.38 4.95 41.14
C THR A 6 -15.36 3.67 40.29
N GLY A 7 -15.53 3.84 39.00
CA GLY A 7 -15.47 2.74 38.04
C GLY A 7 -14.07 2.13 38.05
N SER A 8 -13.91 0.98 38.70
CA SER A 8 -12.68 0.19 38.58
C SER A 8 -12.42 -0.09 37.10
N PHE A 9 -11.24 0.30 36.61
CA PHE A 9 -10.81 0.02 35.24
C PHE A 9 -10.72 -1.48 35.04
N SER A 10 -11.73 -2.08 34.39
CA SER A 10 -11.75 -3.52 34.07
C SER A 10 -11.07 -3.72 32.72
N LEU A 11 -9.86 -4.31 32.72
CA LEU A 11 -9.11 -4.69 31.52
C LEU A 11 -9.97 -5.48 30.52
N SER A 12 -10.83 -6.39 31.01
CA SER A 12 -11.70 -7.16 30.13
C SER A 12 -12.76 -6.31 29.43
N LYS A 13 -13.36 -5.33 30.13
CA LYS A 13 -14.30 -4.37 29.53
C LYS A 13 -13.61 -3.47 28.51
N TRP A 14 -12.39 -3.00 28.80
CA TRP A 14 -11.63 -2.20 27.89
C TRP A 14 -11.23 -3.01 26.64
N PHE A 15 -10.81 -4.26 26.81
CA PHE A 15 -10.38 -5.15 25.74
C PHE A 15 -11.54 -5.51 24.78
N MET A 16 -12.74 -5.71 25.32
CA MET A 16 -13.94 -6.07 24.57
C MET A 16 -14.75 -4.84 24.08
N GLN A 17 -14.23 -3.64 24.23
CA GLN A 17 -14.92 -2.42 23.80
C GLN A 17 -14.97 -2.35 22.26
N GLY A 18 -16.12 -1.96 21.71
CA GLY A 18 -16.31 -1.82 20.26
C GLY A 18 -16.73 -3.11 19.55
N ILE A 19 -17.29 -4.08 20.27
CA ILE A 19 -17.89 -5.27 19.65
C ILE A 19 -18.97 -4.83 18.65
N ARG A 20 -18.80 -5.18 17.37
CA ARG A 20 -19.81 -4.93 16.34
C ARG A 20 -20.98 -5.89 16.49
N PRO A 21 -22.26 -5.43 16.41
CA PRO A 21 -23.41 -6.31 16.44
C PRO A 21 -23.38 -7.30 15.25
N PRO A 22 -24.02 -8.49 15.40
CA PRO A 22 -24.15 -9.43 14.29
C PRO A 22 -24.90 -8.79 13.13
N ASP A 23 -24.38 -8.93 11.90
CA ASP A 23 -25.10 -8.55 10.69
C ASP A 23 -26.42 -9.34 10.63
N GLY A 24 -27.56 -8.71 10.85
CA GLY A 24 -28.89 -9.35 10.87
C GLY A 24 -29.85 -8.83 11.94
N LEU A 25 -29.35 -8.12 12.96
CA LEU A 25 -30.20 -7.49 13.99
C LEU A 25 -30.27 -5.97 13.92
N SER A 26 -29.58 -5.36 12.98
CA SER A 26 -29.65 -3.90 12.76
C SER A 26 -30.70 -3.54 11.70
N ASN A 27 -31.98 -3.73 12.06
CA ASN A 27 -33.06 -2.99 11.41
C ASN A 27 -32.99 -1.47 11.71
N ASN A 28 -31.91 -1.03 12.32
CA ASN A 28 -31.60 0.35 12.70
C ASN A 28 -30.45 0.96 11.89
N GLU A 29 -30.17 0.50 10.66
CA GLU A 29 -29.31 1.25 9.72
C GLU A 29 -29.88 2.65 9.37
N GLN A 30 -31.12 2.94 9.80
CA GLN A 30 -31.71 4.26 9.62
C GLN A 30 -31.39 5.24 10.76
N ASN A 31 -30.81 4.82 11.90
CA ASN A 31 -30.62 5.68 13.08
C ASN A 31 -29.16 5.82 13.56
N SER A 32 -28.18 5.28 12.90
CA SER A 32 -26.80 5.76 13.06
C SER A 32 -26.59 7.03 12.24
N HIS A 33 -27.31 8.09 12.64
CA HIS A 33 -26.98 9.47 12.31
C HIS A 33 -25.75 9.92 13.10
N ASP A 34 -24.62 9.24 12.95
CA ASP A 34 -23.37 9.94 12.91
C ASP A 34 -23.32 10.55 11.50
N PRO A 35 -23.29 11.87 11.35
CA PRO A 35 -23.14 12.48 10.03
C PRO A 35 -21.72 12.11 9.56
N GLN A 36 -21.59 10.93 8.93
CA GLN A 36 -20.38 10.58 8.21
C GLN A 36 -20.18 11.71 7.22
N HIS A 37 -19.18 12.55 7.47
CA HIS A 37 -18.83 13.64 6.60
C HIS A 37 -18.52 13.05 5.24
N LYS A 38 -19.49 13.14 4.32
CA LYS A 38 -19.33 12.66 2.96
C LYS A 38 -18.38 13.61 2.23
N HIS A 39 -17.39 13.04 1.58
CA HIS A 39 -16.31 13.78 0.94
C HIS A 39 -16.42 13.77 -0.58
N SER A 40 -15.70 14.66 -1.25
CA SER A 40 -15.54 14.64 -2.69
C SER A 40 -14.75 13.40 -3.12
N TRP A 41 -15.02 12.87 -4.31
CA TRP A 41 -14.35 11.65 -4.82
C TRP A 41 -12.83 11.78 -4.85
N TRP A 42 -12.27 12.95 -5.13
CA TRP A 42 -10.83 13.18 -5.17
C TRP A 42 -10.19 13.18 -3.77
N GLN A 43 -10.90 13.65 -2.74
CA GLN A 43 -10.44 13.57 -1.34
C GLN A 43 -10.44 12.12 -0.87
N VAL A 44 -11.46 11.35 -1.25
CA VAL A 44 -11.52 9.91 -0.96
C VAL A 44 -10.47 9.17 -1.77
N MET A 45 -10.15 9.62 -3.00
CA MET A 45 -9.03 9.10 -3.78
C MET A 45 -7.69 9.27 -3.05
N CYS A 46 -7.45 10.41 -2.41
CA CYS A 46 -6.24 10.60 -1.63
C CYS A 46 -6.22 9.72 -0.37
N LEU A 47 -7.37 9.49 0.27
CA LEU A 47 -7.44 8.59 1.42
C LEU A 47 -7.02 7.15 1.07
N THR A 48 -7.53 6.60 -0.03
CA THR A 48 -7.08 5.29 -0.54
C THR A 48 -5.73 5.38 -1.22
N GLY A 49 -5.38 6.56 -1.71
CA GLY A 49 -4.14 6.86 -2.39
C GLY A 49 -2.90 6.72 -1.50
N VAL A 50 -3.03 6.82 -0.18
CA VAL A 50 -1.90 6.54 0.71
C VAL A 50 -1.43 5.10 0.56
N ASP A 51 -2.34 4.14 0.40
CA ASP A 51 -2.02 2.74 0.11
C ASP A 51 -1.53 2.57 -1.35
N TYR A 52 -2.20 3.21 -2.28
CA TYR A 52 -1.93 3.08 -3.72
C TYR A 52 -0.61 3.74 -4.15
N PHE A 53 -0.37 4.99 -3.71
CA PHE A 53 0.79 5.77 -4.13
C PHE A 53 2.04 5.48 -3.30
N SER A 54 1.92 4.95 -2.09
CA SER A 54 3.06 4.50 -1.27
C SER A 54 3.91 3.46 -1.98
N THR A 55 3.30 2.68 -2.90
CA THR A 55 4.00 1.69 -3.73
C THR A 55 5.16 2.29 -4.53
N LEU A 56 5.12 3.59 -4.86
CA LEU A 56 6.23 4.27 -5.52
C LEU A 56 7.51 4.31 -4.66
N GLY A 57 7.39 4.21 -3.34
CA GLY A 57 8.54 4.17 -2.43
C GLY A 57 9.40 2.93 -2.65
N TYR A 58 8.79 1.78 -2.81
CA TYR A 58 9.48 0.49 -2.87
C TYR A 58 9.45 -0.21 -4.24
N GLN A 59 8.41 0.00 -5.04
CA GLN A 59 8.19 -0.74 -6.29
C GLN A 59 9.34 -0.61 -7.31
N PRO A 60 9.95 0.57 -7.56
CA PRO A 60 11.08 0.65 -8.48
C PRO A 60 12.30 -0.17 -8.03
N GLY A 61 12.58 -0.20 -6.73
CA GLY A 61 13.64 -1.02 -6.14
C GLY A 61 13.35 -2.53 -6.27
N ILE A 62 12.13 -2.96 -5.92
CA ILE A 62 11.68 -4.35 -6.08
C ILE A 62 11.72 -4.77 -7.56
N ALA A 63 11.27 -3.89 -8.46
CA ALA A 63 11.28 -4.17 -9.89
C ALA A 63 12.71 -4.38 -10.41
N PHE A 64 13.66 -3.54 -9.98
CA PHE A 64 15.06 -3.71 -10.36
C PHE A 64 15.69 -4.97 -9.73
N ALA A 65 15.46 -5.23 -8.45
CA ALA A 65 15.94 -6.44 -7.79
C ALA A 65 15.41 -7.73 -8.44
N ALA A 66 14.17 -7.71 -8.94
CA ALA A 66 13.54 -8.87 -9.57
C ALA A 66 13.92 -9.05 -11.06
N ALA A 67 14.02 -7.95 -11.81
CA ALA A 67 14.14 -7.94 -13.29
C ALA A 67 15.43 -7.29 -13.80
N GLY A 68 16.22 -6.62 -12.94
CA GLY A 68 17.39 -5.86 -13.35
C GLY A 68 17.05 -4.82 -14.41
N VAL A 69 17.85 -4.79 -15.47
CA VAL A 69 17.67 -3.88 -16.62
C VAL A 69 16.33 -4.07 -17.36
N LEU A 70 15.63 -5.20 -17.16
CA LEU A 70 14.31 -5.50 -17.73
C LEU A 70 13.17 -4.85 -16.93
N SER A 71 13.44 -4.22 -15.78
CA SER A 71 12.40 -3.70 -14.87
C SER A 71 11.43 -2.71 -15.52
N PRO A 72 11.82 -1.80 -16.45
CA PRO A 72 10.85 -0.94 -17.13
C PRO A 72 9.86 -1.70 -17.98
N ILE A 73 10.29 -2.79 -18.62
CA ILE A 73 9.44 -3.63 -19.48
C ILE A 73 8.49 -4.46 -18.62
N ALA A 74 9.00 -5.08 -17.55
CA ALA A 74 8.19 -5.81 -16.60
C ALA A 74 7.16 -4.90 -15.91
N THR A 75 7.54 -3.65 -15.57
CA THR A 75 6.62 -2.64 -15.04
C THR A 75 5.58 -2.21 -16.07
N LEU A 76 5.94 -2.09 -17.34
CA LEU A 76 4.98 -1.81 -18.41
C LEU A 76 3.93 -2.94 -18.53
N LEU A 77 4.33 -4.20 -18.44
CA LEU A 77 3.40 -5.35 -18.43
C LEU A 77 2.45 -5.28 -17.23
N LEU A 78 2.97 -4.93 -16.04
CA LEU A 78 2.16 -4.72 -14.85
C LEU A 78 1.13 -3.60 -15.06
N VAL A 79 1.54 -2.47 -15.64
CA VAL A 79 0.66 -1.34 -15.94
C VAL A 79 -0.42 -1.74 -16.96
N LEU A 80 -0.07 -2.48 -17.99
CA LEU A 80 -1.05 -2.98 -18.97
C LEU A 80 -2.08 -3.90 -18.30
N LEU A 81 -1.64 -4.82 -17.43
CA LEU A 81 -2.53 -5.66 -16.64
C LEU A 81 -3.41 -4.82 -15.69
N THR A 82 -2.87 -3.77 -15.08
CA THR A 82 -3.62 -2.85 -14.22
C THR A 82 -4.74 -2.16 -14.99
N LEU A 83 -4.43 -1.56 -16.14
CA LEU A 83 -5.38 -0.74 -16.90
C LEU A 83 -6.40 -1.58 -17.66
N PHE A 84 -5.99 -2.70 -18.24
CA PHE A 84 -6.84 -3.52 -19.11
C PHE A 84 -7.40 -4.78 -18.41
N GLY A 85 -6.83 -5.22 -17.31
CA GLY A 85 -7.30 -6.34 -16.51
C GLY A 85 -8.01 -5.89 -15.22
N ALA A 86 -7.25 -5.36 -14.27
CA ALA A 86 -7.76 -5.05 -12.93
C ALA A 86 -8.81 -3.93 -12.95
N LEU A 87 -8.54 -2.80 -13.59
CA LEU A 87 -9.45 -1.65 -13.61
C LEU A 87 -10.84 -1.95 -14.15
N PRO A 88 -11.04 -2.67 -15.29
CA PRO A 88 -12.37 -3.07 -15.75
C PRO A 88 -13.09 -3.96 -14.75
N ILE A 89 -12.38 -4.91 -14.12
CA ILE A 89 -12.95 -5.82 -13.12
C ILE A 89 -13.45 -5.01 -11.92
N TYR A 90 -12.62 -4.14 -11.33
CA TYR A 90 -13.01 -3.34 -10.18
C TYR A 90 -14.08 -2.28 -10.49
N ASN A 91 -14.14 -1.77 -11.72
CA ASN A 91 -15.27 -0.95 -12.18
C ASN A 91 -16.59 -1.73 -12.15
N ARG A 92 -16.55 -3.03 -12.42
CA ARG A 92 -17.72 -3.91 -12.32
C ARG A 92 -18.05 -4.22 -10.86
N VAL A 93 -17.05 -4.53 -10.04
CA VAL A 93 -17.22 -4.73 -8.58
C VAL A 93 -17.87 -3.50 -7.94
N ALA A 94 -17.44 -2.28 -8.28
CA ALA A 94 -18.06 -1.05 -7.80
C ALA A 94 -19.54 -0.90 -8.21
N THR A 95 -19.94 -1.47 -9.36
CA THR A 95 -21.34 -1.45 -9.82
C THR A 95 -22.20 -2.47 -9.07
N GLU A 96 -21.68 -3.67 -8.88
CA GLU A 96 -22.40 -4.79 -8.23
C GLU A 96 -22.38 -4.71 -6.70
N SER A 97 -21.50 -3.89 -6.11
CA SER A 97 -21.32 -3.71 -4.66
C SER A 97 -21.51 -2.25 -4.24
N PRO A 98 -22.72 -1.64 -4.40
CA PRO A 98 -22.94 -0.21 -4.21
C PRO A 98 -22.78 0.28 -2.76
N HIS A 99 -22.69 -0.63 -1.80
CA HIS A 99 -22.49 -0.36 -0.37
C HIS A 99 -21.02 -0.48 0.07
N GLY A 100 -20.07 -0.62 -0.87
CA GLY A 100 -18.65 -0.73 -0.55
C GLY A 100 -18.28 -2.07 0.12
N GLN A 101 -19.03 -3.13 -0.18
CA GLN A 101 -18.77 -4.46 0.41
C GLN A 101 -17.61 -5.19 -0.28
N GLY A 102 -17.13 -4.67 -1.43
CA GLY A 102 -15.99 -5.20 -2.16
C GLY A 102 -16.26 -6.47 -2.95
N SER A 103 -15.18 -7.07 -3.45
CA SER A 103 -15.20 -8.27 -4.29
C SER A 103 -15.70 -9.50 -3.55
N ILE A 104 -15.41 -9.62 -2.26
CA ILE A 104 -15.82 -10.78 -1.43
C ILE A 104 -17.33 -10.91 -1.36
N SER A 105 -18.04 -9.80 -1.14
CA SER A 105 -19.52 -9.82 -1.07
C SER A 105 -20.17 -10.16 -2.41
N MET A 106 -19.60 -9.65 -3.51
CA MET A 106 -20.07 -9.98 -4.84
C MET A 106 -19.96 -11.48 -5.11
N LEU A 107 -18.85 -12.10 -4.76
CA LEU A 107 -18.62 -13.53 -4.96
C LEU A 107 -19.48 -14.39 -4.02
N GLU A 108 -19.76 -13.91 -2.81
CA GLU A 108 -20.70 -14.57 -1.89
C GLU A 108 -22.09 -14.71 -2.50
N SER A 109 -22.57 -13.73 -3.24
CA SER A 109 -23.87 -13.74 -3.89
C SER A 109 -23.95 -14.63 -5.15
N LEU A 110 -22.82 -14.82 -5.83
CA LEU A 110 -22.76 -15.57 -7.11
C LEU A 110 -22.66 -17.09 -6.91
N LEU A 111 -22.16 -17.56 -5.78
CA LEU A 111 -21.91 -18.98 -5.53
C LEU A 111 -22.92 -19.57 -4.56
N SER A 112 -23.25 -20.87 -4.72
CA SER A 112 -24.21 -21.55 -3.88
C SER A 112 -23.60 -22.07 -2.56
N ARG A 113 -24.27 -21.79 -1.44
CA ARG A 113 -24.07 -22.38 -0.07
C ARG A 113 -22.61 -22.66 0.32
N TRP A 114 -22.18 -23.95 0.32
CA TRP A 114 -20.86 -24.36 0.82
C TRP A 114 -19.70 -23.93 -0.07
N LYS A 115 -19.88 -23.92 -1.39
CA LYS A 115 -18.84 -23.47 -2.34
C LYS A 115 -18.55 -21.99 -2.13
N SER A 116 -19.58 -21.17 -1.90
CA SER A 116 -19.45 -19.76 -1.58
C SER A 116 -18.62 -19.54 -0.30
N LYS A 117 -18.97 -20.28 0.77
CA LYS A 117 -18.25 -20.16 2.06
C LYS A 117 -16.77 -20.50 1.95
N LEU A 118 -16.43 -21.61 1.30
CA LEU A 118 -15.03 -22.01 1.11
C LEU A 118 -14.26 -20.99 0.28
N PHE A 119 -14.87 -20.51 -0.79
CA PHE A 119 -14.23 -19.55 -1.68
C PHE A 119 -14.02 -18.20 -1.01
N VAL A 120 -15.02 -17.71 -0.28
CA VAL A 120 -14.91 -16.46 0.52
C VAL A 120 -13.79 -16.58 1.56
N LEU A 121 -13.62 -17.73 2.21
CA LEU A 121 -12.54 -17.94 3.18
C LEU A 121 -11.16 -17.94 2.55
N ILE A 122 -11.02 -18.55 1.39
CA ILE A 122 -9.76 -18.52 0.62
C ILE A 122 -9.44 -17.08 0.24
N LEU A 123 -10.40 -16.33 -0.31
CA LEU A 123 -10.21 -14.93 -0.65
C LEU A 123 -9.91 -14.06 0.57
N LEU A 124 -10.60 -14.29 1.68
CA LEU A 124 -10.32 -13.59 2.94
C LEU A 124 -8.89 -13.84 3.42
N GLY A 125 -8.40 -15.08 3.27
CA GLY A 125 -7.00 -15.41 3.55
C GLY A 125 -6.04 -14.62 2.68
N PHE A 126 -6.26 -14.55 1.38
CA PHE A 126 -5.42 -13.76 0.45
C PHE A 126 -5.45 -12.27 0.78
N VAL A 127 -6.63 -11.69 1.00
CA VAL A 127 -6.78 -10.26 1.35
C VAL A 127 -6.14 -9.95 2.70
N ALA A 128 -6.29 -10.82 3.70
CA ALA A 128 -5.64 -10.63 4.99
C ALA A 128 -4.12 -10.71 4.88
N THR A 129 -3.59 -11.62 4.06
CA THR A 129 -2.15 -11.75 3.80
C THR A 129 -1.63 -10.50 3.07
N ASP A 130 -2.34 -9.99 2.06
CA ASP A 130 -2.00 -8.77 1.34
C ASP A 130 -1.88 -7.57 2.28
N PHE A 131 -2.86 -7.36 3.16
CA PHE A 131 -2.79 -6.28 4.16
C PHE A 131 -1.66 -6.45 5.17
N VAL A 132 -1.38 -7.68 5.63
CA VAL A 132 -0.26 -7.94 6.53
C VAL A 132 1.08 -7.64 5.84
N ILE A 133 1.24 -8.06 4.58
CA ILE A 133 2.42 -7.73 3.77
C ILE A 133 2.54 -6.22 3.60
N THR A 134 1.45 -5.52 3.31
CA THR A 134 1.45 -4.05 3.17
C THR A 134 1.92 -3.38 4.46
N ILE A 135 1.46 -3.82 5.64
CA ILE A 135 1.90 -3.26 6.93
C ILE A 135 3.41 -3.51 7.14
N THR A 136 3.86 -4.74 6.96
CA THR A 136 5.27 -5.11 7.23
C THR A 136 6.22 -4.47 6.24
N LEU A 137 5.91 -4.54 4.94
CA LEU A 137 6.73 -3.96 3.89
C LEU A 137 6.81 -2.44 4.01
N SER A 138 5.67 -1.76 4.20
CA SER A 138 5.66 -0.31 4.39
C SER A 138 6.45 0.13 5.63
N ALA A 139 6.40 -0.63 6.72
CA ALA A 139 7.21 -0.33 7.90
C ALA A 139 8.70 -0.59 7.66
N ALA A 140 9.05 -1.67 6.94
CA ALA A 140 10.43 -1.98 6.60
C ALA A 140 11.03 -0.91 5.67
N ASP A 141 10.33 -0.55 4.59
CA ASP A 141 10.80 0.50 3.68
C ASP A 141 10.88 1.87 4.36
N ALA A 142 9.92 2.20 5.23
CA ALA A 142 10.02 3.42 6.05
C ALA A 142 11.27 3.40 6.95
N SER A 143 11.66 2.23 7.49
CA SER A 143 12.87 2.09 8.28
C SER A 143 14.14 2.33 7.45
N GLU A 144 14.19 1.85 6.18
CA GLU A 144 15.30 2.10 5.27
C GLU A 144 15.46 3.61 4.99
N HIS A 145 14.35 4.33 4.77
CA HIS A 145 14.39 5.78 4.61
C HIS A 145 14.84 6.53 5.87
N ILE A 146 14.52 6.02 7.08
CA ILE A 146 14.98 6.60 8.35
C ILE A 146 16.48 6.38 8.53
N ILE A 147 16.95 5.15 8.39
CA ILE A 147 18.32 4.74 8.69
C ILE A 147 19.33 5.37 7.74
N HIS A 148 19.02 5.38 6.46
CA HIS A 148 19.90 5.92 5.41
C HIS A 148 19.68 7.41 5.13
N ASN A 149 18.90 8.11 5.94
CA ASN A 149 18.82 9.56 5.85
C ASN A 149 20.09 10.18 6.41
N PRO A 150 20.83 11.04 5.69
CA PRO A 150 22.09 11.63 6.16
C PRO A 150 21.98 12.35 7.50
N PHE A 151 20.87 13.04 7.75
CA PHE A 151 20.63 13.70 9.03
C PHE A 151 20.52 12.70 10.20
N VAL A 152 19.86 11.56 9.96
CA VAL A 152 19.70 10.53 11.01
C VAL A 152 21.01 9.78 11.21
N GLU A 153 21.73 9.47 10.14
CA GLU A 153 23.04 8.79 10.19
C GLU A 153 24.05 9.63 10.97
N GLU A 154 24.08 10.95 10.78
CA GLU A 154 24.99 11.85 11.50
C GLU A 154 24.64 12.03 12.99
N HIS A 155 23.35 12.15 13.33
CA HIS A 155 22.93 12.52 14.69
C HIS A 155 22.46 11.33 15.55
N PHE A 156 22.08 10.21 14.94
CA PHE A 156 21.46 9.06 15.61
C PHE A 156 22.08 7.71 15.18
N ALA A 157 23.41 7.62 15.20
CA ALA A 157 24.17 6.41 14.80
C ALA A 157 23.71 5.10 15.47
N GLY A 158 23.03 5.18 16.64
CA GLY A 158 22.46 4.02 17.33
C GLY A 158 21.18 3.44 16.72
N LEU A 159 20.56 4.12 15.76
CA LEU A 159 19.35 3.66 15.05
C LEU A 159 19.66 2.75 13.85
N ASN A 160 20.90 2.39 13.60
CA ASN A 160 21.31 1.56 12.47
C ASN A 160 20.96 0.06 12.66
N HIS A 161 19.68 -0.21 13.02
CA HIS A 161 19.13 -1.54 13.18
C HIS A 161 17.75 -1.64 12.48
N PRO A 162 17.68 -2.06 11.22
CA PRO A 162 16.45 -2.07 10.41
C PRO A 162 15.28 -2.77 11.10
N ILE A 163 15.52 -3.97 11.64
CA ILE A 163 14.49 -4.77 12.33
C ILE A 163 13.92 -4.01 13.55
N LEU A 164 14.78 -3.35 14.34
CA LEU A 164 14.35 -2.62 15.53
C LEU A 164 13.51 -1.39 15.15
N VAL A 165 13.91 -0.63 14.14
CA VAL A 165 13.16 0.54 13.66
C VAL A 165 11.82 0.10 13.07
N THR A 166 11.80 -0.98 12.28
CA THR A 166 10.56 -1.56 11.74
C THR A 166 9.61 -2.00 12.87
N PHE A 167 10.13 -2.67 13.90
CA PHE A 167 9.34 -3.04 15.09
C PHE A 167 8.76 -1.84 15.79
N LEU A 168 9.56 -0.77 15.95
CA LEU A 168 9.09 0.47 16.56
C LEU A 168 7.94 1.08 15.76
N LEU A 169 8.05 1.15 14.44
CA LEU A 169 7.00 1.68 13.56
C LEU A 169 5.71 0.87 13.65
N ILE A 170 5.80 -0.47 13.65
CA ILE A 170 4.63 -1.37 13.82
C ILE A 170 4.04 -1.20 15.23
N ALA A 171 4.88 -1.09 16.27
CA ALA A 171 4.40 -0.89 17.65
C ALA A 171 3.67 0.45 17.81
N VAL A 172 4.18 1.53 17.24
CA VAL A 172 3.53 2.85 17.22
C VAL A 172 2.20 2.77 16.48
N LEU A 173 2.16 2.10 15.33
CA LEU A 173 0.94 1.87 14.57
C LEU A 173 -0.11 1.14 15.42
N ALA A 174 0.26 0.02 16.04
CA ALA A 174 -0.63 -0.74 16.93
C ALA A 174 -1.12 0.11 18.11
N ALA A 175 -0.25 0.90 18.75
CA ALA A 175 -0.61 1.78 19.85
C ALA A 175 -1.64 2.86 19.45
N VAL A 176 -1.50 3.43 18.25
CA VAL A 176 -2.44 4.40 17.69
C VAL A 176 -3.82 3.73 17.47
N PHE A 177 -3.85 2.51 16.92
CA PHE A 177 -5.10 1.77 16.74
C PHE A 177 -5.76 1.34 18.05
N LEU A 178 -4.98 0.98 19.08
CA LEU A 178 -5.50 0.68 20.42
C LEU A 178 -6.14 1.89 21.09
N LYS A 179 -5.66 3.12 20.82
CA LYS A 179 -6.28 4.36 21.28
C LYS A 179 -7.54 4.73 20.51
N GLY A 180 -7.74 4.20 19.33
CA GLY A 180 -8.84 4.52 18.42
C GLY A 180 -8.39 5.45 17.29
N PHE A 181 -7.94 4.85 16.21
CA PHE A 181 -7.57 5.56 14.99
C PHE A 181 -8.84 6.11 14.31
N LYS A 182 -8.83 7.41 14.01
CA LYS A 182 -9.82 8.03 13.13
C LYS A 182 -9.11 8.46 11.86
N GLU A 183 -9.62 7.99 10.73
CA GLU A 183 -9.07 8.37 9.43
C GLU A 183 -9.16 9.88 9.22
N ALA A 184 -7.99 10.51 9.06
CA ALA A 184 -7.90 11.94 8.84
C ALA A 184 -7.73 12.21 7.32
N ILE A 185 -8.84 12.26 6.59
CA ILE A 185 -8.86 12.52 5.14
C ILE A 185 -8.05 13.78 4.78
N GLY A 186 -8.13 14.82 5.59
CA GLY A 186 -7.36 16.05 5.37
C GLY A 186 -5.85 15.83 5.36
N ILE A 187 -5.35 15.02 6.28
CA ILE A 187 -3.91 14.67 6.36
C ILE A 187 -3.52 13.82 5.14
N ALA A 188 -4.32 12.82 4.79
CA ALA A 188 -4.07 11.97 3.63
C ALA A 188 -3.99 12.79 2.32
N VAL A 189 -4.85 13.80 2.15
CA VAL A 189 -4.81 14.71 0.99
C VAL A 189 -3.48 15.46 0.92
N VAL A 190 -3.04 16.05 2.03
CA VAL A 190 -1.77 16.81 2.07
C VAL A 190 -0.58 15.89 1.78
N LEU A 191 -0.54 14.72 2.42
CA LEU A 191 0.55 13.74 2.24
C LEU A 191 0.64 13.25 0.80
N VAL A 192 -0.47 12.84 0.20
CA VAL A 192 -0.49 12.33 -1.17
C VAL A 192 -0.08 13.40 -2.17
N ILE A 193 -0.60 14.63 -2.04
CA ILE A 193 -0.23 15.72 -2.95
C ILE A 193 1.26 16.04 -2.81
N ALA A 194 1.76 16.21 -1.59
CA ALA A 194 3.18 16.50 -1.36
C ALA A 194 4.07 15.39 -1.93
N TYR A 195 3.74 14.13 -1.65
CA TYR A 195 4.48 12.98 -2.14
C TYR A 195 4.51 12.87 -3.66
N LEU A 196 3.37 13.01 -4.32
CA LEU A 196 3.30 12.97 -5.79
C LEU A 196 4.04 14.15 -6.44
N LEU A 197 4.00 15.34 -5.85
CA LEU A 197 4.77 16.48 -6.34
C LEU A 197 6.28 16.26 -6.21
N LEU A 198 6.75 15.73 -5.08
CA LEU A 198 8.16 15.39 -4.90
C LEU A 198 8.62 14.32 -5.91
N ASN A 199 7.81 13.26 -6.10
CA ASN A 199 8.08 12.25 -7.12
C ASN A 199 8.12 12.84 -8.53
N LEU A 200 7.21 13.75 -8.86
CA LEU A 200 7.19 14.41 -10.16
C LEU A 200 8.48 15.20 -10.41
N VAL A 201 8.98 15.93 -9.39
CA VAL A 201 10.25 16.67 -9.49
C VAL A 201 11.41 15.70 -9.74
N VAL A 202 11.51 14.59 -8.98
CA VAL A 202 12.55 13.58 -9.18
C VAL A 202 12.49 12.99 -10.60
N ILE A 203 11.30 12.68 -11.11
CA ILE A 203 11.11 12.15 -12.47
C ILE A 203 11.56 13.17 -13.51
N VAL A 204 11.14 14.43 -13.37
CA VAL A 204 11.51 15.49 -14.33
C VAL A 204 13.03 15.71 -14.36
N VAL A 205 13.67 15.76 -13.19
CA VAL A 205 15.13 15.91 -13.10
C VAL A 205 15.84 14.68 -13.63
N GLY A 206 15.38 13.47 -13.32
CA GLY A 206 15.94 12.23 -13.84
C GLY A 206 15.84 12.14 -15.37
N ILE A 207 14.69 12.47 -15.95
CA ILE A 207 14.52 12.52 -17.41
C ILE A 207 15.44 13.59 -18.03
N ASN A 208 15.54 14.75 -17.39
CA ASN A 208 16.45 15.82 -17.86
C ASN A 208 17.91 15.35 -17.85
N ALA A 209 18.35 14.63 -16.82
CA ALA A 209 19.70 14.06 -16.76
C ALA A 209 19.97 13.07 -17.91
N ILE A 210 19.00 12.22 -18.26
CA ILE A 210 19.11 11.28 -19.38
C ILE A 210 19.19 12.01 -20.72
N ILE A 211 18.46 13.12 -20.90
CA ILE A 211 18.49 13.93 -22.12
C ILE A 211 19.84 14.61 -22.28
N HIS A 212 20.48 15.08 -21.19
CA HIS A 212 21.77 15.74 -21.23
C HIS A 212 22.96 14.78 -21.44
N ASP A 213 22.80 13.52 -21.02
CA ASP A 213 23.79 12.46 -21.23
C ASP A 213 23.17 11.24 -21.94
N PRO A 214 23.08 11.25 -23.27
CA PRO A 214 22.55 10.12 -24.04
C PRO A 214 23.33 8.81 -23.88
N SER A 215 24.58 8.86 -23.37
CA SER A 215 25.38 7.67 -23.14
C SER A 215 24.77 6.75 -22.07
N LEU A 216 24.03 7.32 -21.12
CA LEU A 216 23.26 6.59 -20.09
C LEU A 216 22.22 5.67 -20.73
N LEU A 217 21.48 6.21 -21.69
CA LEU A 217 20.45 5.45 -22.41
C LEU A 217 21.07 4.35 -23.28
N SER A 218 22.18 4.67 -23.97
CA SER A 218 22.91 3.67 -24.79
C SER A 218 23.42 2.51 -23.93
N ARG A 219 24.01 2.80 -22.77
CA ARG A 219 24.47 1.77 -21.83
C ARG A 219 23.33 0.87 -21.35
N TRP A 220 22.17 1.47 -21.02
CA TRP A 220 21.00 0.70 -20.62
C TRP A 220 20.48 -0.16 -21.79
N GLN A 221 20.43 0.36 -23.01
CA GLN A 221 20.03 -0.39 -24.20
C GLN A 221 20.98 -1.56 -24.47
N ASP A 222 22.30 -1.34 -24.42
CA ASP A 222 23.28 -2.39 -24.59
C ASP A 222 23.10 -3.50 -23.53
N ALA A 223 22.93 -3.12 -22.26
CA ALA A 223 22.65 -4.08 -21.17
C ALA A 223 21.32 -4.81 -21.34
N LEU A 224 20.31 -4.16 -21.95
CA LEU A 224 19.01 -4.77 -22.22
C LEU A 224 19.11 -5.89 -23.27
N PHE A 225 19.87 -5.65 -24.35
CA PHE A 225 20.03 -6.60 -25.46
C PHE A 225 21.20 -7.59 -25.28
N THR A 226 22.07 -7.40 -24.29
CA THR A 226 23.17 -8.31 -23.99
C THR A 226 22.88 -9.09 -22.70
N ALA A 227 22.92 -10.42 -22.79
CA ALA A 227 22.78 -11.26 -21.60
C ALA A 227 24.08 -11.23 -20.77
N PRO A 228 24.04 -11.58 -19.46
CA PRO A 228 25.26 -11.75 -18.66
C PRO A 228 26.23 -12.81 -19.21
N SER A 229 25.75 -13.76 -20.02
CA SER A 229 26.55 -14.73 -20.76
C SER A 229 27.28 -14.15 -21.97
N GLY A 230 27.01 -12.91 -22.34
CA GLY A 230 27.54 -12.27 -23.56
C GLY A 230 26.68 -12.50 -24.82
N ASP A 231 25.64 -13.32 -24.75
CA ASP A 231 24.74 -13.58 -25.87
C ASP A 231 23.78 -12.40 -26.11
N THR A 232 23.35 -12.20 -27.37
CA THR A 232 22.36 -11.20 -27.71
C THR A 232 20.95 -11.69 -27.37
N ARG A 233 20.16 -10.86 -26.63
CA ARG A 233 18.76 -11.14 -26.36
C ARG A 233 17.87 -10.66 -27.52
N SER A 234 17.01 -11.53 -28.00
CA SER A 234 15.96 -11.12 -28.92
C SER A 234 14.82 -10.40 -28.19
N VAL A 235 14.03 -9.60 -28.90
CA VAL A 235 12.84 -8.90 -28.32
C VAL A 235 11.86 -9.89 -27.69
N PHE A 236 11.66 -11.05 -28.33
CA PHE A 236 10.79 -12.11 -27.79
C PHE A 236 11.33 -12.68 -26.48
N MET A 237 12.65 -12.83 -26.36
CA MET A 237 13.30 -13.30 -25.12
C MET A 237 13.15 -12.26 -24.01
N ILE A 238 13.33 -10.98 -24.31
CA ILE A 238 13.12 -9.87 -23.36
C ILE A 238 11.66 -9.88 -22.85
N LEU A 239 10.68 -9.97 -23.73
CA LEU A 239 9.27 -10.05 -23.34
C LEU A 239 8.96 -11.31 -22.53
N GLY A 240 9.47 -12.47 -22.95
CA GLY A 240 9.29 -13.73 -22.23
C GLY A 240 9.87 -13.71 -20.82
N LEU A 241 11.09 -13.20 -20.64
CA LEU A 241 11.71 -13.03 -19.31
C LEU A 241 10.92 -12.03 -18.45
N SER A 242 10.48 -10.92 -19.04
CA SER A 242 9.67 -9.93 -18.33
C SER A 242 8.32 -10.51 -17.90
N LEU A 243 7.69 -11.37 -18.69
CA LEU A 243 6.47 -12.09 -18.32
C LEU A 243 6.69 -13.10 -17.18
N ILE A 244 7.86 -13.75 -17.10
CA ILE A 244 8.19 -14.66 -16.00
C ILE A 244 8.41 -13.90 -14.69
N VAL A 245 8.99 -12.71 -14.78
CA VAL A 245 9.36 -11.91 -13.60
C VAL A 245 8.22 -11.03 -13.10
N PHE A 246 7.33 -10.55 -14.00
CA PHE A 246 6.30 -9.58 -13.64
C PHE A 246 5.41 -9.98 -12.44
N PRO A 247 5.10 -11.27 -12.15
CA PRO A 247 4.33 -11.64 -10.96
C PRO A 247 4.98 -11.20 -9.64
N LYS A 248 6.33 -11.07 -9.60
CA LYS A 248 7.05 -10.55 -8.44
C LYS A 248 6.78 -9.06 -8.21
N LEU A 249 6.26 -8.35 -9.23
CA LEU A 249 5.89 -6.95 -9.17
C LEU A 249 4.41 -6.75 -8.80
N ALA A 250 3.66 -7.82 -8.51
CA ALA A 250 2.21 -7.78 -8.30
C ALA A 250 1.76 -6.89 -7.11
N LEU A 251 2.67 -6.58 -6.17
CA LEU A 251 2.42 -5.60 -5.11
C LEU A 251 2.05 -4.21 -5.64
N GLY A 252 2.47 -3.86 -6.86
CA GLY A 252 2.05 -2.64 -7.55
C GLY A 252 0.57 -2.61 -7.97
N LEU A 253 -0.19 -3.69 -7.78
CA LEU A 253 -1.62 -3.78 -8.04
C LEU A 253 -2.49 -3.55 -6.78
N SER A 254 -1.90 -3.33 -5.61
CA SER A 254 -2.63 -3.09 -4.36
C SER A 254 -3.51 -1.83 -4.43
N GLY A 255 -4.50 -1.73 -3.53
CA GLY A 255 -5.31 -0.52 -3.36
C GLY A 255 -6.63 -0.45 -4.14
N PHE A 256 -6.92 -1.32 -5.11
CA PHE A 256 -8.21 -1.32 -5.83
C PHE A 256 -9.36 -1.74 -4.91
N GLU A 257 -9.14 -2.76 -4.06
CA GLU A 257 -10.15 -3.24 -3.12
C GLU A 257 -10.48 -2.17 -2.07
N THR A 258 -9.47 -1.48 -1.53
CA THR A 258 -9.65 -0.34 -0.63
C THR A 258 -10.43 0.79 -1.32
N GLY A 259 -10.18 1.04 -2.61
CA GLY A 259 -10.90 2.02 -3.42
C GLY A 259 -12.40 1.75 -3.53
N VAL A 260 -12.81 0.48 -3.60
CA VAL A 260 -14.22 0.08 -3.57
C VAL A 260 -14.78 0.13 -2.14
N ALA A 261 -14.01 -0.32 -1.15
CA ALA A 261 -14.44 -0.36 0.25
C ALA A 261 -14.79 1.02 0.82
N VAL A 262 -14.12 2.09 0.37
CA VAL A 262 -14.40 3.47 0.79
C VAL A 262 -15.52 4.17 0.02
N MET A 263 -16.17 3.50 -0.92
CA MET A 263 -17.29 4.04 -1.70
C MET A 263 -18.38 4.72 -0.83
N PRO A 264 -18.76 4.22 0.37
CA PRO A 264 -19.74 4.86 1.23
C PRO A 264 -19.38 6.29 1.66
N LEU A 265 -18.09 6.64 1.70
CA LEU A 265 -17.59 7.98 2.07
C LEU A 265 -17.79 9.02 0.96
N ILE A 266 -18.10 8.59 -0.27
CA ILE A 266 -18.27 9.49 -1.42
C ILE A 266 -19.67 10.14 -1.39
N LYS A 267 -19.72 11.48 -1.62
CA LYS A 267 -20.97 12.28 -1.70
C LYS A 267 -21.90 11.78 -2.81
N ASN A 268 -23.21 11.60 -2.46
CA ASN A 268 -24.29 11.48 -3.44
C ASN A 268 -24.51 12.83 -4.17
N PRO A 269 -25.13 12.88 -5.36
CA PRO A 269 -25.59 11.75 -6.19
C PRO A 269 -24.46 11.12 -7.01
N HIS A 270 -24.77 10.01 -7.74
CA HIS A 270 -23.88 9.31 -8.67
C HIS A 270 -22.62 8.69 -8.02
N ARG A 271 -22.78 8.07 -6.84
CA ARG A 271 -21.69 7.48 -6.07
C ARG A 271 -20.89 6.46 -6.88
N ILE A 272 -21.55 5.55 -7.62
CA ILE A 272 -20.92 4.52 -8.42
C ILE A 272 -20.03 5.13 -9.52
N GLU A 273 -20.53 6.14 -10.24
CA GLU A 273 -19.75 6.81 -11.30
C GLU A 273 -18.54 7.55 -10.73
N LYS A 274 -18.73 8.21 -9.57
CA LYS A 274 -17.63 8.87 -8.84
C LYS A 274 -16.57 7.87 -8.36
N THR A 275 -16.99 6.69 -7.90
CA THR A 275 -16.05 5.61 -7.54
C THR A 275 -15.29 5.11 -8.77
N LYS A 276 -15.96 4.87 -9.89
CA LYS A 276 -15.27 4.52 -11.15
C LYS A 276 -14.28 5.60 -11.59
N LYS A 277 -14.65 6.88 -11.42
CA LYS A 277 -13.75 7.99 -11.70
C LYS A 277 -12.54 7.98 -10.77
N LEU A 278 -12.75 7.72 -9.46
CA LEU A 278 -11.68 7.53 -8.48
C LEU A 278 -10.72 6.43 -8.93
N LEU A 279 -11.22 5.21 -9.17
CA LEU A 279 -10.41 4.06 -9.58
C LEU A 279 -9.63 4.34 -10.86
N ARG A 280 -10.27 4.93 -11.87
CA ARG A 280 -9.62 5.28 -13.15
C ARG A 280 -8.52 6.32 -12.96
N SER A 281 -8.79 7.39 -12.20
CA SER A 281 -7.80 8.45 -11.97
C SER A 281 -6.60 7.93 -11.18
N SER A 282 -6.83 7.14 -10.13
CA SER A 282 -5.74 6.50 -9.36
C SER A 282 -4.89 5.59 -10.24
N ALA A 283 -5.54 4.72 -11.05
CA ALA A 283 -4.85 3.80 -11.93
C ALA A 283 -3.99 4.53 -12.98
N LEU A 284 -4.51 5.59 -13.60
CA LEU A 284 -3.78 6.37 -14.60
C LEU A 284 -2.59 7.12 -13.99
N LEU A 285 -2.80 7.79 -12.84
CA LEU A 285 -1.73 8.48 -12.12
C LEU A 285 -0.62 7.49 -11.74
N MET A 286 -1.01 6.37 -11.10
CA MET A 286 -0.05 5.36 -10.68
C MET A 286 0.72 4.77 -11.85
N SER A 287 0.03 4.46 -12.96
CA SER A 287 0.66 3.93 -14.19
C SER A 287 1.72 4.87 -14.73
N PHE A 288 1.41 6.17 -14.78
CA PHE A 288 2.36 7.19 -15.22
C PHE A 288 3.60 7.21 -14.31
N PHE A 289 3.40 7.33 -13.00
CA PHE A 289 4.50 7.39 -12.05
C PHE A 289 5.34 6.11 -12.04
N LEU A 290 4.71 4.92 -12.09
CA LEU A 290 5.42 3.65 -12.10
C LEU A 290 6.31 3.48 -13.34
N ILE A 291 5.81 3.78 -14.53
CA ILE A 291 6.59 3.65 -15.77
C ILE A 291 7.78 4.61 -15.72
N CYS A 292 7.53 5.90 -15.42
CA CYS A 292 8.59 6.90 -15.38
C CYS A 292 9.62 6.58 -14.29
N SER A 293 9.21 6.23 -13.08
CA SER A 293 10.13 5.91 -11.98
C SER A 293 10.95 4.66 -12.27
N SER A 294 10.32 3.58 -12.77
CA SER A 294 11.04 2.35 -13.13
C SER A 294 12.06 2.60 -14.24
N PHE A 295 11.75 3.47 -15.21
CA PHE A 295 12.66 3.83 -16.28
C PHE A 295 13.86 4.62 -15.76
N ILE A 296 13.64 5.74 -15.05
CA ILE A 296 14.75 6.57 -14.56
C ILE A 296 15.64 5.83 -13.57
N THR A 297 15.07 5.02 -12.67
CA THR A 297 15.87 4.23 -11.71
C THR A 297 16.73 3.18 -12.41
N SER A 298 16.23 2.54 -13.47
CA SER A 298 16.98 1.53 -14.22
C SER A 298 18.09 2.11 -15.10
N VAL A 299 17.92 3.36 -15.56
CA VAL A 299 18.89 4.02 -16.42
C VAL A 299 19.98 4.77 -15.62
N LEU A 300 19.58 5.42 -14.51
CA LEU A 300 20.45 6.32 -13.75
C LEU A 300 21.20 5.64 -12.60
N ILE A 301 20.62 4.59 -12.00
CA ILE A 301 21.21 3.96 -10.82
C ILE A 301 22.08 2.78 -11.24
N PRO A 302 23.38 2.74 -10.87
CA PRO A 302 24.23 1.57 -11.07
C PRO A 302 23.69 0.34 -10.34
N ALA A 303 23.81 -0.83 -10.98
CA ALA A 303 23.27 -2.10 -10.44
C ALA A 303 23.79 -2.44 -9.04
N GLU A 304 25.04 -2.07 -8.75
CA GLU A 304 25.70 -2.30 -7.46
C GLU A 304 25.00 -1.58 -6.31
N GLN A 305 24.36 -0.44 -6.58
CA GLN A 305 23.65 0.35 -5.56
C GLN A 305 22.34 -0.27 -5.11
N PHE A 306 21.78 -1.21 -5.86
CA PHE A 306 20.59 -1.97 -5.47
C PHE A 306 20.89 -3.20 -4.60
N GLY A 307 22.16 -3.62 -4.52
CA GLY A 307 22.60 -4.76 -3.71
C GLY A 307 22.51 -4.48 -2.20
N HIS A 308 22.69 -5.54 -1.39
CA HIS A 308 22.75 -5.40 0.07
C HIS A 308 23.86 -4.41 0.47
N GLY A 309 23.49 -3.38 1.24
CA GLY A 309 24.38 -2.30 1.66
C GLY A 309 24.58 -1.19 0.61
N GLY A 310 23.93 -1.29 -0.55
CA GLY A 310 23.92 -0.22 -1.54
C GLY A 310 22.97 0.91 -1.13
N LYS A 311 23.32 2.15 -1.47
CA LYS A 311 22.54 3.34 -1.07
C LYS A 311 21.14 3.45 -1.69
N ALA A 312 20.87 2.73 -2.79
CA ALA A 312 19.57 2.68 -3.45
C ALA A 312 18.70 1.48 -3.04
N SER A 313 19.24 0.58 -2.18
CA SER A 313 18.50 -0.59 -1.70
C SER A 313 17.25 -0.13 -0.91
N GLY A 314 16.06 -0.59 -1.31
CA GLY A 314 14.80 -0.21 -0.67
C GLY A 314 14.36 1.25 -0.86
N ARG A 315 15.19 2.13 -1.46
CA ARG A 315 14.94 3.58 -1.56
C ARG A 315 15.41 4.21 -2.88
N ALA A 316 15.18 3.54 -4.00
CA ALA A 316 15.70 3.92 -5.31
C ALA A 316 15.41 5.38 -5.73
N LEU A 317 14.17 5.87 -5.55
CA LEU A 317 13.82 7.25 -5.88
C LEU A 317 14.40 8.26 -4.90
N ALA A 318 14.50 7.92 -3.60
CA ALA A 318 15.17 8.76 -2.62
C ALA A 318 16.68 8.90 -2.93
N TYR A 319 17.33 7.81 -3.35
CA TYR A 319 18.71 7.88 -3.83
C TYR A 319 18.88 8.90 -4.96
N LEU A 320 17.99 8.86 -5.97
CA LEU A 320 18.03 9.87 -7.04
C LEU A 320 17.72 11.28 -6.53
N ALA A 321 16.84 11.43 -5.55
CA ALA A 321 16.52 12.72 -4.94
C ALA A 321 17.75 13.33 -4.24
N HIS A 322 18.50 12.55 -3.46
CA HIS A 322 19.73 12.98 -2.82
C HIS A 322 20.83 13.31 -3.83
N GLU A 323 21.04 12.41 -4.81
CA GLU A 323 22.12 12.54 -5.79
C GLU A 323 21.96 13.75 -6.73
N TYR A 324 20.73 13.97 -7.23
CA TYR A 324 20.48 14.99 -8.26
C TYR A 324 19.91 16.31 -7.73
N LEU A 325 19.29 16.31 -6.55
CA LEU A 325 18.62 17.49 -5.99
C LEU A 325 19.23 17.94 -4.65
N GLY A 326 20.21 17.18 -4.14
CA GLY A 326 20.96 17.50 -2.92
C GLY A 326 20.25 17.06 -1.63
N GLU A 327 20.99 17.15 -0.51
CA GLU A 327 20.61 16.57 0.78
C GLU A 327 19.31 17.15 1.37
N ALA A 328 19.07 18.45 1.22
CA ALA A 328 17.87 19.10 1.76
C ALA A 328 16.59 18.57 1.09
N PHE A 329 16.62 18.44 -0.26
CA PHE A 329 15.49 17.90 -1.00
C PHE A 329 15.34 16.40 -0.74
N GLY A 330 16.44 15.65 -0.72
CA GLY A 330 16.46 14.22 -0.42
C GLY A 330 15.86 13.93 0.95
N THR A 331 16.22 14.72 1.98
CA THR A 331 15.64 14.57 3.32
C THR A 331 14.14 14.88 3.34
N ALA A 332 13.69 15.90 2.63
CA ALA A 332 12.26 16.19 2.49
C ALA A 332 11.51 15.06 1.76
N TYR A 333 12.14 14.46 0.75
CA TYR A 333 11.63 13.29 0.04
C TYR A 333 11.52 12.07 0.98
N ASP A 334 12.57 11.75 1.73
CA ASP A 334 12.58 10.66 2.72
C ASP A 334 11.45 10.85 3.74
N LEU A 335 11.32 12.04 4.32
CA LEU A 335 10.28 12.35 5.31
C LEU A 335 8.88 12.14 4.74
N SER A 336 8.65 12.63 3.51
CA SER A 336 7.37 12.45 2.82
C SER A 336 7.08 10.96 2.56
N THR A 337 8.10 10.19 2.19
CA THR A 337 7.99 8.75 1.93
C THR A 337 7.72 7.98 3.23
N ILE A 338 8.40 8.29 4.32
CA ILE A 338 8.16 7.68 5.65
C ILE A 338 6.69 7.88 6.06
N PHE A 339 6.17 9.10 5.92
CA PHE A 339 4.79 9.38 6.29
C PHE A 339 3.78 8.66 5.41
N ILE A 340 3.95 8.64 4.09
CA ILE A 340 2.98 7.97 3.22
C ILE A 340 3.01 6.45 3.42
N LEU A 341 4.18 5.84 3.63
CA LEU A 341 4.34 4.43 3.95
C LEU A 341 3.68 4.08 5.29
N TRP A 342 3.90 4.89 6.33
CA TRP A 342 3.27 4.66 7.62
C TRP A 342 1.73 4.77 7.55
N PHE A 343 1.21 5.74 6.80
CA PHE A 343 -0.23 5.87 6.55
C PHE A 343 -0.79 4.72 5.69
N ALA A 344 0.01 4.16 4.76
CA ALA A 344 -0.37 2.96 4.02
C ALA A 344 -0.52 1.75 4.96
N GLY A 345 0.42 1.55 5.88
CA GLY A 345 0.30 0.56 6.94
C GLY A 345 -0.94 0.78 7.83
N ALA A 346 -1.27 2.05 8.13
CA ALA A 346 -2.49 2.39 8.87
C ALA A 346 -3.77 2.06 8.06
N SER A 347 -3.79 2.34 6.76
CA SER A 347 -4.90 1.98 5.86
C SER A 347 -5.09 0.46 5.80
N ALA A 348 -4.01 -0.31 5.68
CA ALA A 348 -4.03 -1.76 5.66
C ALA A 348 -4.54 -2.35 6.99
N MET A 349 -4.11 -1.82 8.14
CA MET A 349 -4.62 -2.21 9.46
C MET A 349 -6.12 -1.91 9.59
N ALA A 350 -6.58 -0.75 9.13
CA ALA A 350 -8.00 -0.40 9.10
C ALA A 350 -8.81 -1.37 8.20
N GLY A 351 -8.24 -1.75 7.06
CA GLY A 351 -8.80 -2.76 6.15
C GLY A 351 -8.99 -4.11 6.84
N LEU A 352 -7.96 -4.63 7.52
CA LEU A 352 -8.03 -5.87 8.31
C LEU A 352 -9.12 -5.81 9.37
N LEU A 353 -9.17 -4.71 10.14
CA LEU A 353 -10.16 -4.49 11.20
C LEU A 353 -11.58 -4.28 10.66
N ASN A 354 -11.73 -3.99 9.39
CA ASN A 354 -13.05 -3.91 8.75
C ASN A 354 -13.51 -5.27 8.21
N ILE A 355 -12.64 -5.99 7.53
CA ILE A 355 -12.98 -7.21 6.79
C ILE A 355 -13.05 -8.44 7.72
N VAL A 356 -12.04 -8.66 8.55
CA VAL A 356 -11.93 -9.88 9.38
C VAL A 356 -13.09 -10.02 10.38
N PRO A 357 -13.47 -8.99 11.17
CA PRO A 357 -14.60 -9.08 12.09
C PRO A 357 -15.96 -9.25 11.41
N ARG A 358 -16.05 -8.84 10.15
CA ARG A 358 -17.28 -8.90 9.36
C ARG A 358 -17.57 -10.32 8.87
N TYR A 359 -16.55 -11.01 8.37
CA TYR A 359 -16.73 -12.30 7.69
C TYR A 359 -16.48 -13.51 8.61
N LEU A 360 -15.39 -13.54 9.40
CA LEU A 360 -15.03 -14.70 10.21
C LEU A 360 -16.11 -15.12 11.23
N PRO A 361 -16.68 -14.20 12.05
CA PRO A 361 -17.72 -14.59 13.01
C PRO A 361 -19.04 -14.96 12.35
N ARG A 362 -19.34 -14.39 11.16
CA ARG A 362 -20.56 -14.67 10.39
C ARG A 362 -20.63 -16.14 9.94
N TYR A 363 -19.49 -16.73 9.62
CA TYR A 363 -19.39 -18.13 9.22
C TYR A 363 -19.19 -19.11 10.39
N GLY A 364 -19.25 -18.63 11.63
CA GLY A 364 -19.03 -19.44 12.84
C GLY A 364 -17.58 -19.87 13.03
N MET A 365 -16.62 -19.23 12.36
CA MET A 365 -15.20 -19.60 12.38
C MET A 365 -14.37 -18.83 13.40
N ALA A 366 -14.99 -17.86 14.08
CA ALA A 366 -14.32 -17.12 15.14
C ALA A 366 -15.24 -16.89 16.33
N PRO A 367 -14.70 -16.91 17.54
CA PRO A 367 -15.45 -16.59 18.75
C PRO A 367 -15.89 -15.12 18.75
N ASN A 368 -16.85 -14.78 19.62
CA ASN A 368 -17.44 -13.44 19.69
C ASN A 368 -16.44 -12.31 19.95
N TRP A 369 -15.32 -12.57 20.61
CA TRP A 369 -14.26 -11.59 20.83
C TRP A 369 -13.58 -11.11 19.52
N ALA A 370 -13.62 -11.91 18.44
CA ALA A 370 -13.10 -11.52 17.13
C ALA A 370 -13.89 -10.38 16.46
N ARG A 371 -15.01 -9.95 17.08
CA ARG A 371 -15.75 -8.74 16.68
C ARG A 371 -15.21 -7.47 17.34
N ALA A 372 -14.34 -7.60 18.34
CA ALA A 372 -13.69 -6.48 19.01
C ALA A 372 -12.41 -6.09 18.27
N SER A 373 -12.20 -4.79 18.03
CA SER A 373 -11.04 -4.31 17.26
C SER A 373 -9.71 -4.49 18.00
N ARG A 374 -9.67 -4.25 19.31
CA ARG A 374 -8.41 -4.28 20.10
C ARG A 374 -7.69 -5.63 20.13
N PRO A 375 -8.37 -6.78 20.39
CA PRO A 375 -7.74 -8.08 20.29
C PRO A 375 -7.15 -8.35 18.92
N LEU A 376 -7.85 -7.93 17.86
CA LEU A 376 -7.40 -8.12 16.49
C LEU A 376 -6.17 -7.27 16.17
N VAL A 377 -6.10 -6.03 16.64
CA VAL A 377 -4.90 -5.18 16.50
C VAL A 377 -3.68 -5.87 17.08
N LEU A 378 -3.79 -6.46 18.28
CA LEU A 378 -2.69 -7.17 18.92
C LEU A 378 -2.29 -8.43 18.16
N ILE A 379 -3.26 -9.20 17.67
CA ILE A 379 -2.99 -10.39 16.86
C ILE A 379 -2.29 -10.02 15.55
N PHE A 380 -2.80 -9.02 14.83
CA PHE A 380 -2.19 -8.59 13.57
C PHE A 380 -0.80 -7.99 13.78
N ALA A 381 -0.61 -7.17 14.83
CA ALA A 381 0.72 -6.66 15.19
C ALA A 381 1.69 -7.80 15.52
N PHE A 382 1.25 -8.81 16.27
CA PHE A 382 2.07 -9.98 16.56
C PHE A 382 2.45 -10.76 15.30
N ILE A 383 1.52 -10.96 14.36
CA ILE A 383 1.78 -11.57 13.06
C ILE A 383 2.81 -10.74 12.28
N CYS A 384 2.62 -9.41 12.22
CA CYS A 384 3.56 -8.51 11.55
C CYS A 384 4.97 -8.58 12.18
N PHE A 385 5.09 -8.57 13.51
CA PHE A 385 6.38 -8.75 14.20
C PHE A 385 7.03 -10.08 13.85
N THR A 386 6.25 -11.17 13.82
CA THR A 386 6.75 -12.49 13.49
C THR A 386 7.29 -12.53 12.06
N ILE A 387 6.56 -11.98 11.10
CA ILE A 387 6.99 -11.90 9.70
C ILE A 387 8.24 -11.04 9.57
N THR A 388 8.28 -9.86 10.16
CA THR A 388 9.47 -8.98 10.14
C THR A 388 10.70 -9.63 10.78
N TYR A 389 10.52 -10.54 11.74
CA TYR A 389 11.63 -11.25 12.38
C TYR A 389 12.19 -12.38 11.52
N ILE A 390 11.32 -13.05 10.73
CA ILE A 390 11.71 -14.20 9.90
C ILE A 390 12.33 -13.74 8.58
N PHE A 391 11.86 -12.65 8.02
CA PHE A 391 12.25 -12.11 6.71
C PHE A 391 12.96 -10.77 6.84
#